data_cadb9f6d936b1141bf33a5d467a8e8ce
#
_entry.id   cadb9f6d936b1141bf33a5d467a8e8ce
#
_cell.length_a   1.000
_cell.length_b   1.000
_cell.length_c   1.000
_cell.angle_alpha   90.00
_cell.angle_beta   90.00
_cell.angle_gamma   90.00
#
_symmetry.space_group_name_H-M   'P 1'
#
loop_
_entity.id
_entity.type
_entity.pdbx_description
1 polymer ?
#
loop_
_entity_poly.entity_id
_entity_poly.type
_entity_poly.pdbx_seq_one_letter_code
_entity_poly.pdbx_strand_id
1 'polypeptide(L)'
;MDIQLSAQQQAVVDCNEPRIIVKACPGSGKTFSVAARMAKLLRENNLSRHQGIAAISFTNTACEVIQKELKETFGCRNIGYPSFIGTIDSFINTYIFLPYAHLVMGCNYRPEIVGTTFNKWFDYDPTQTRYIRGKLGERIITSRDANYYFDLISFGLNDQLLRLAPYQAYHFGKADWDNPNKKDGSPKKIISELKEMKWKHFNAGKVNQADAIYFTFRILDKYPSIAQNIVRRFPILIIDEAQDTTELQMAIIDKLSQCGAESIMLIGDPDQAIFEWNTANPHLFMEKYNSPDWHSLDLSENRRSSKKICQLANHFSGNEMCSIASDKDYTDEPCIKGHLDTPESVNQITNHFIEKCNEMGLDESEYAVVFRGQKFGETNFELVNNDSLSRQNSPWINGDYGVRDIVYGKYLIDHGKYTDGLSLIEKGCYKITKRVRYVPASTMRREIAEVGFRRHRAEMFDFIQKLPSTNDTLSNWITKLQQMGINLTVDLGKANVRIESLFRTVNHQFRQERPYLKTIHSVKGMTLEAILVFLSKKAVHTNYATILNNPAKYSVDNNEELRIVYVACTRPKKLLWIAVPSDDIDCWRNKLF
;
A
#
# COMPACT_ATOMS: atom_id res chain seq x y z
N MET A 1 28.88 -19.21 -0.82
CA MET A 1 29.45 -17.85 -0.70
C MET A 1 29.34 -17.44 0.76
N ASP A 2 30.45 -17.02 1.35
CA ASP A 2 30.39 -16.44 2.69
C ASP A 2 29.69 -15.08 2.60
N ILE A 3 28.54 -14.98 3.25
CA ILE A 3 27.73 -13.76 3.28
C ILE A 3 28.46 -12.79 4.22
N GLN A 4 29.00 -11.72 3.66
CA GLN A 4 29.71 -10.70 4.43
C GLN A 4 28.75 -9.59 4.83
N LEU A 5 28.33 -9.61 6.11
CA LEU A 5 27.59 -8.50 6.71
C LEU A 5 28.55 -7.35 7.08
N SER A 6 28.09 -6.11 7.03
CA SER A 6 28.85 -5.02 7.62
C SER A 6 28.77 -5.06 9.15
N ALA A 7 29.66 -4.31 9.82
CA ALA A 7 29.64 -4.22 11.28
C ALA A 7 28.27 -3.77 11.82
N GLN A 8 27.63 -2.80 11.15
CA GLN A 8 26.30 -2.32 11.53
C GLN A 8 25.23 -3.39 11.31
N GLN A 9 25.25 -4.10 10.17
CA GLN A 9 24.31 -5.19 9.89
C GLN A 9 24.52 -6.35 10.86
N GLN A 10 25.79 -6.68 11.17
CA GLN A 10 26.12 -7.72 12.14
C GLN A 10 25.59 -7.38 13.54
N ALA A 11 25.73 -6.12 13.97
CA ALA A 11 25.18 -5.65 15.23
C ALA A 11 23.65 -5.85 15.31
N VAL A 12 22.91 -5.56 14.23
CA VAL A 12 21.46 -5.81 14.15
C VAL A 12 21.15 -7.30 14.24
N VAL A 13 21.92 -8.13 13.53
CA VAL A 13 21.70 -9.58 13.50
C VAL A 13 22.01 -10.23 14.85
N ASP A 14 23.03 -9.76 15.56
CA ASP A 14 23.51 -10.36 16.82
C ASP A 14 22.86 -9.76 18.08
N CYS A 15 22.11 -8.69 17.96
CA CYS A 15 21.46 -8.04 19.09
C CYS A 15 20.46 -8.99 19.78
N ASN A 16 20.62 -9.21 21.08
CA ASN A 16 19.77 -10.10 21.88
C ASN A 16 18.85 -9.34 22.85
N GLU A 17 18.76 -8.03 22.72
CA GLU A 17 17.88 -7.22 23.53
C GLU A 17 16.40 -7.53 23.26
N PRO A 18 15.53 -7.45 24.28
CA PRO A 18 14.12 -7.77 24.12
C PRO A 18 13.36 -6.74 23.28
N ARG A 19 13.83 -5.49 23.23
CA ARG A 19 13.25 -4.39 22.48
C ARG A 19 14.33 -3.69 21.67
N ILE A 20 14.28 -3.87 20.37
CA ILE A 20 15.30 -3.36 19.44
C ILE A 20 14.63 -2.40 18.49
N ILE A 21 15.25 -1.24 18.30
CA ILE A 21 14.84 -0.30 17.28
C ILE A 21 16.01 0.09 16.40
N VAL A 22 15.83 -0.02 15.09
CA VAL A 22 16.90 0.18 14.11
C VAL A 22 16.51 1.32 13.20
N LYS A 23 17.22 2.45 13.35
CA LYS A 23 17.08 3.59 12.45
C LYS A 23 18.02 3.37 11.25
N ALA A 24 17.45 3.34 10.06
CA ALA A 24 18.17 2.97 8.86
C ALA A 24 18.11 4.06 7.80
N CYS A 25 19.13 4.16 6.97
CA CYS A 25 19.10 5.00 5.77
C CYS A 25 18.62 4.21 4.53
N PRO A 26 18.27 4.89 3.43
CA PRO A 26 18.00 4.24 2.15
C PRO A 26 19.20 3.42 1.68
N GLY A 27 18.95 2.24 1.13
CA GLY A 27 20.03 1.40 0.60
C GLY A 27 20.94 0.78 1.64
N SER A 28 20.65 0.87 2.94
CA SER A 28 21.46 0.25 4.00
C SER A 28 21.27 -1.27 4.11
N GLY A 29 20.33 -1.83 3.37
CA GLY A 29 20.02 -3.26 3.45
C GLY A 29 19.11 -3.62 4.62
N LYS A 30 18.16 -2.76 5.00
CA LYS A 30 17.14 -3.05 6.04
C LYS A 30 16.55 -4.44 5.89
N THR A 31 15.87 -4.68 4.79
CA THR A 31 15.17 -5.95 4.51
C THR A 31 16.12 -7.15 4.47
N PHE A 32 17.35 -6.94 3.99
CA PHE A 32 18.41 -7.94 4.04
C PHE A 32 18.82 -8.27 5.49
N SER A 33 18.98 -7.25 6.35
CA SER A 33 19.30 -7.44 7.78
C SER A 33 18.17 -8.16 8.52
N VAL A 34 16.90 -7.88 8.16
CA VAL A 34 15.73 -8.62 8.67
C VAL A 34 15.83 -10.10 8.30
N ALA A 35 16.10 -10.41 7.03
CA ALA A 35 16.25 -11.78 6.55
C ALA A 35 17.44 -12.49 7.22
N ALA A 36 18.58 -11.82 7.35
CA ALA A 36 19.77 -12.35 8.01
C ALA A 36 19.50 -12.69 9.49
N ARG A 37 18.87 -11.77 10.24
CA ARG A 37 18.48 -11.99 11.63
C ARG A 37 17.50 -13.16 11.76
N MET A 38 16.46 -13.19 10.91
CA MET A 38 15.50 -14.29 10.93
C MET A 38 16.18 -15.62 10.61
N ALA A 39 17.09 -15.67 9.64
CA ALA A 39 17.84 -16.88 9.29
C ALA A 39 18.72 -17.37 10.44
N LYS A 40 19.40 -16.46 11.16
CA LYS A 40 20.17 -16.79 12.36
C LYS A 40 19.27 -17.41 13.43
N LEU A 41 18.18 -16.72 13.80
CA LEU A 41 17.25 -17.18 14.84
C LEU A 41 16.61 -18.53 14.51
N LEU A 42 16.29 -18.79 13.24
CA LEU A 42 15.78 -20.09 12.81
C LEU A 42 16.84 -21.21 12.89
N ARG A 43 18.13 -20.92 12.70
CA ARG A 43 19.23 -21.89 12.84
C ARG A 43 19.57 -22.21 14.28
N GLU A 44 19.47 -21.23 15.18
CA GLU A 44 19.70 -21.42 16.62
C GLU A 44 18.69 -22.38 17.27
N ASN A 45 17.54 -22.59 16.59
CA ASN A 45 16.52 -23.59 16.93
C ASN A 45 16.04 -23.56 18.38
N ASN A 46 16.01 -22.38 18.99
CA ASN A 46 15.56 -22.20 20.37
C ASN A 46 14.03 -22.17 20.52
N LEU A 47 13.31 -22.28 19.39
CA LEU A 47 11.85 -22.25 19.34
C LEU A 47 11.26 -23.65 19.43
N SER A 48 10.19 -23.80 20.22
CA SER A 48 9.43 -25.04 20.27
C SER A 48 8.70 -25.33 18.95
N ARG A 49 8.25 -26.59 18.75
CA ARG A 49 7.58 -27.04 17.51
C ARG A 49 6.40 -26.15 17.06
N HIS A 50 5.75 -25.44 17.98
CA HIS A 50 4.57 -24.62 17.70
C HIS A 50 4.88 -23.13 17.73
N GLN A 51 6.09 -22.74 18.05
CA GLN A 51 6.55 -21.36 18.07
C GLN A 51 7.20 -21.01 16.72
N GLY A 52 7.03 -19.78 16.31
CA GLY A 52 7.62 -19.23 15.08
C GLY A 52 8.01 -17.77 15.23
N ILE A 53 8.70 -17.26 14.23
CA ILE A 53 9.05 -15.86 14.11
C ILE A 53 8.00 -15.18 13.22
N ALA A 54 7.50 -14.03 13.62
CA ALA A 54 6.66 -13.21 12.75
C ALA A 54 7.50 -12.05 12.16
N ALA A 55 7.84 -12.15 10.87
CA ALA A 55 8.41 -11.06 10.09
C ALA A 55 7.28 -10.33 9.36
N ILE A 56 7.07 -9.08 9.73
CA ILE A 56 5.92 -8.27 9.33
C ILE A 56 6.43 -7.05 8.56
N SER A 57 5.82 -6.73 7.43
CA SER A 57 6.12 -5.52 6.68
C SER A 57 4.84 -4.79 6.25
N PHE A 58 4.98 -3.63 5.61
CA PHE A 58 3.84 -2.83 5.12
C PHE A 58 3.40 -3.21 3.71
N THR A 59 4.29 -3.83 2.92
CA THR A 59 4.02 -4.15 1.51
C THR A 59 4.26 -5.63 1.22
N ASN A 60 3.47 -6.18 0.30
CA ASN A 60 3.68 -7.54 -0.19
C ASN A 60 5.06 -7.70 -0.85
N THR A 61 5.50 -6.70 -1.59
CA THR A 61 6.83 -6.70 -2.25
C THR A 61 7.97 -6.85 -1.24
N ALA A 62 7.91 -6.16 -0.09
CA ALA A 62 8.93 -6.32 0.94
C ALA A 62 8.89 -7.73 1.56
N CYS A 63 7.70 -8.28 1.78
CA CYS A 63 7.54 -9.67 2.24
C CYS A 63 8.13 -10.69 1.24
N GLU A 64 7.91 -10.49 -0.06
CA GLU A 64 8.48 -11.32 -1.12
C GLU A 64 10.02 -11.23 -1.14
N VAL A 65 10.59 -10.04 -0.95
CA VAL A 65 12.04 -9.85 -0.84
C VAL A 65 12.60 -10.59 0.38
N ILE A 66 11.98 -10.47 1.56
CA ILE A 66 12.39 -11.23 2.76
C ILE A 66 12.38 -12.73 2.47
N GLN A 67 11.31 -13.25 1.87
CA GLN A 67 11.20 -14.67 1.53
C GLN A 67 12.25 -15.11 0.52
N LYS A 68 12.53 -14.29 -0.49
CA LYS A 68 13.55 -14.55 -1.50
C LYS A 68 14.94 -14.61 -0.87
N GLU A 69 15.30 -13.61 -0.07
CA GLU A 69 16.60 -13.57 0.62
C GLU A 69 16.78 -14.79 1.54
N LEU A 70 15.77 -15.15 2.32
CA LEU A 70 15.83 -16.33 3.18
C LEU A 70 16.09 -17.62 2.41
N LYS A 71 15.48 -17.78 1.24
CA LYS A 71 15.63 -19.00 0.41
C LYS A 71 16.94 -19.01 -0.36
N GLU A 72 17.21 -17.94 -1.12
CA GLU A 72 18.29 -17.89 -2.09
C GLU A 72 19.62 -17.55 -1.43
N THR A 73 19.64 -16.58 -0.53
CA THR A 73 20.85 -16.09 0.11
C THR A 73 21.19 -16.89 1.37
N PHE A 74 20.21 -17.13 2.23
CA PHE A 74 20.45 -17.80 3.52
C PHE A 74 20.15 -19.30 3.53
N GLY A 75 19.65 -19.88 2.43
CA GLY A 75 19.40 -21.31 2.29
C GLY A 75 18.30 -21.88 3.19
N CYS A 76 17.41 -21.03 3.72
CA CYS A 76 16.29 -21.44 4.55
C CYS A 76 15.16 -22.00 3.68
N ARG A 77 15.01 -23.35 3.63
CA ARG A 77 14.02 -24.00 2.75
C ARG A 77 12.60 -24.00 3.31
N ASN A 78 12.43 -24.08 4.63
CA ASN A 78 11.13 -24.15 5.32
C ASN A 78 10.87 -22.90 6.14
N ILE A 79 10.39 -21.84 5.47
CA ILE A 79 10.03 -20.55 6.08
C ILE A 79 8.52 -20.36 6.34
N GLY A 80 7.73 -21.40 6.15
CA GLY A 80 6.30 -21.41 6.44
C GLY A 80 5.97 -21.68 7.91
N TYR A 81 4.83 -22.33 8.15
CA TYR A 81 4.44 -22.73 9.50
C TYR A 81 5.59 -23.41 10.27
N PRO A 82 5.84 -23.05 11.54
CA PRO A 82 5.06 -22.16 12.41
C PRO A 82 5.34 -20.67 12.28
N SER A 83 6.36 -20.25 11.51
CA SER A 83 6.69 -18.84 11.28
C SER A 83 5.72 -18.16 10.33
N PHE A 84 5.71 -16.83 10.35
CA PHE A 84 4.87 -15.99 9.51
C PHE A 84 5.73 -14.93 8.81
N ILE A 85 5.54 -14.76 7.50
CA ILE A 85 6.07 -13.62 6.74
C ILE A 85 4.90 -13.04 5.94
N GLY A 86 4.55 -11.80 6.21
CA GLY A 86 3.42 -11.15 5.56
C GLY A 86 3.23 -9.71 6.01
N THR A 87 2.17 -9.08 5.49
CA THR A 87 1.86 -7.70 5.87
C THR A 87 1.27 -7.61 7.27
N ILE A 88 1.38 -6.41 7.89
CA ILE A 88 0.80 -6.14 9.21
C ILE A 88 -0.71 -6.39 9.20
N ASP A 89 -1.40 -6.02 8.14
CA ASP A 89 -2.83 -6.26 7.98
C ASP A 89 -3.15 -7.76 7.90
N SER A 90 -2.34 -8.52 7.17
CA SER A 90 -2.48 -9.98 7.10
C SER A 90 -2.27 -10.66 8.45
N PHE A 91 -1.26 -10.21 9.21
CA PHE A 91 -1.00 -10.70 10.56
C PHE A 91 -2.17 -10.43 11.51
N ILE A 92 -2.60 -9.17 11.57
CA ILE A 92 -3.72 -8.72 12.38
C ILE A 92 -4.99 -9.51 12.03
N ASN A 93 -5.32 -9.58 10.74
CA ASN A 93 -6.54 -10.23 10.27
C ASN A 93 -6.54 -11.74 10.54
N THR A 94 -5.40 -12.39 10.32
CA THR A 94 -5.32 -13.86 10.44
C THR A 94 -5.33 -14.34 11.88
N TYR A 95 -4.58 -13.67 12.74
CA TYR A 95 -4.32 -14.19 14.09
C TYR A 95 -5.13 -13.52 15.20
N ILE A 96 -5.67 -12.31 14.96
CA ILE A 96 -6.35 -11.56 16.01
C ILE A 96 -7.77 -11.18 15.59
N PHE A 97 -7.93 -10.37 14.55
CA PHE A 97 -9.22 -9.79 14.20
C PHE A 97 -10.26 -10.87 13.82
N LEU A 98 -10.03 -11.61 12.74
CA LEU A 98 -11.02 -12.54 12.22
C LEU A 98 -11.39 -13.68 13.19
N PRO A 99 -10.46 -14.22 14.04
CA PRO A 99 -10.82 -15.20 15.06
C PRO A 99 -11.63 -14.65 16.23
N TYR A 100 -11.35 -13.41 16.68
CA TYR A 100 -11.84 -12.90 17.96
C TYR A 100 -12.74 -11.67 17.88
N ALA A 101 -13.00 -11.13 16.68
CA ALA A 101 -13.79 -9.90 16.52
C ALA A 101 -15.20 -9.99 17.11
N HIS A 102 -15.83 -11.18 17.09
CA HIS A 102 -17.14 -11.43 17.67
C HIS A 102 -17.22 -11.10 19.17
N LEU A 103 -16.10 -11.09 19.88
CA LEU A 103 -16.05 -10.74 21.30
C LEU A 103 -16.28 -9.25 21.59
N VAL A 104 -16.10 -8.39 20.59
CA VAL A 104 -16.13 -6.92 20.75
C VAL A 104 -17.04 -6.21 19.76
N MET A 105 -17.43 -6.83 18.65
CA MET A 105 -18.22 -6.21 17.59
C MET A 105 -19.73 -6.33 17.78
N GLY A 106 -20.21 -7.22 18.66
CA GLY A 106 -21.64 -7.50 18.81
C GLY A 106 -22.24 -8.37 17.68
N CYS A 107 -21.42 -8.94 16.80
CA CYS A 107 -21.86 -9.93 15.82
C CYS A 107 -21.54 -11.35 16.30
N ASN A 108 -22.40 -12.33 15.96
CA ASN A 108 -22.25 -13.73 16.41
C ASN A 108 -21.56 -14.63 15.38
N TYR A 109 -20.92 -14.05 14.39
CA TYR A 109 -20.24 -14.76 13.30
C TYR A 109 -18.96 -14.05 12.88
N ARG A 110 -18.14 -14.75 12.11
CA ARG A 110 -16.88 -14.20 11.61
C ARG A 110 -17.15 -12.98 10.71
N PRO A 111 -16.56 -11.80 11.01
CA PRO A 111 -16.79 -10.60 10.24
C PRO A 111 -16.18 -10.67 8.84
N GLU A 112 -16.70 -9.82 7.96
CA GLU A 112 -16.19 -9.59 6.61
C GLU A 112 -15.47 -8.25 6.55
N ILE A 113 -14.24 -8.26 6.01
CA ILE A 113 -13.53 -7.03 5.70
C ILE A 113 -13.96 -6.60 4.31
N VAL A 114 -14.77 -5.56 4.25
CA VAL A 114 -15.20 -4.93 3.00
C VAL A 114 -14.06 -4.03 2.54
N GLY A 115 -13.53 -4.28 1.36
CA GLY A 115 -12.33 -3.55 0.94
C GLY A 115 -12.56 -2.05 0.72
N THR A 116 -11.47 -1.30 0.70
CA THR A 116 -11.40 0.16 0.59
C THR A 116 -11.63 0.71 -0.81
N THR A 117 -12.02 -0.09 -1.79
CA THR A 117 -12.29 0.41 -3.14
C THR A 117 -13.60 1.16 -3.22
N PHE A 118 -13.57 2.32 -3.87
CA PHE A 118 -14.76 3.09 -4.23
C PHE A 118 -15.88 2.19 -4.76
N ASN A 119 -17.11 2.44 -4.36
CA ASN A 119 -18.33 1.76 -4.73
C ASN A 119 -18.64 0.44 -3.98
N LYS A 120 -17.75 -0.17 -3.20
CA LYS A 120 -18.09 -1.40 -2.46
C LYS A 120 -19.16 -1.19 -1.40
N TRP A 121 -19.11 -0.08 -0.67
CA TRP A 121 -20.14 0.28 0.31
C TRP A 121 -21.46 0.67 -0.36
N PHE A 122 -21.41 1.33 -1.52
CA PHE A 122 -22.58 1.66 -2.30
C PHE A 122 -23.28 0.42 -2.84
N ASP A 123 -22.52 -0.51 -3.44
CA ASP A 123 -23.05 -1.78 -3.93
C ASP A 123 -23.61 -2.62 -2.78
N TYR A 124 -23.06 -2.41 -1.59
CA TYR A 124 -23.43 -3.11 -0.38
C TYR A 124 -24.69 -2.54 0.28
N ASP A 125 -24.81 -1.23 0.40
CA ASP A 125 -25.96 -0.56 0.99
C ASP A 125 -26.25 0.79 0.31
N PRO A 126 -27.04 0.80 -0.78
CA PRO A 126 -27.43 2.04 -1.46
C PRO A 126 -28.21 3.00 -0.56
N THR A 127 -28.90 2.49 0.45
CA THR A 127 -29.71 3.29 1.38
C THR A 127 -28.81 4.16 2.25
N GLN A 128 -27.69 3.60 2.69
CA GLN A 128 -26.70 4.36 3.48
C GLN A 128 -26.02 5.47 2.68
N THR A 129 -25.72 5.21 1.41
CA THR A 129 -25.16 6.26 0.55
C THR A 129 -26.13 7.45 0.44
N ARG A 130 -27.43 7.20 0.32
CA ARG A 130 -28.46 8.27 0.34
C ARG A 130 -28.49 8.99 1.68
N TYR A 131 -28.39 8.24 2.77
CA TYR A 131 -28.36 8.80 4.12
C TYR A 131 -27.15 9.70 4.33
N ILE A 132 -25.94 9.25 3.98
CA ILE A 132 -24.72 10.06 4.08
C ILE A 132 -24.87 11.33 3.24
N ARG A 133 -25.36 11.24 2.00
CA ARG A 133 -25.59 12.39 1.13
C ARG A 133 -26.57 13.39 1.74
N GLY A 134 -27.66 12.90 2.32
CA GLY A 134 -28.66 13.76 2.98
C GLY A 134 -28.11 14.46 4.22
N LYS A 135 -27.23 13.80 5.00
CA LYS A 135 -26.67 14.34 6.25
C LYS A 135 -25.47 15.26 6.04
N LEU A 136 -24.65 14.97 5.04
CA LEU A 136 -23.49 15.79 4.69
C LEU A 136 -23.86 16.95 3.75
N GLY A 137 -25.14 17.02 3.36
CA GLY A 137 -25.67 18.10 2.54
C GLY A 137 -25.27 18.04 1.08
N GLU A 138 -25.55 19.11 0.35
CA GLU A 138 -25.33 19.24 -1.10
C GLU A 138 -23.84 19.14 -1.54
N ARG A 139 -22.93 19.08 -0.59
CA ARG A 139 -21.49 19.04 -0.84
C ARG A 139 -20.99 17.71 -1.34
N ILE A 140 -21.74 16.63 -1.12
CA ILE A 140 -21.40 15.31 -1.68
C ILE A 140 -22.19 15.12 -2.96
N ILE A 141 -21.54 15.35 -4.07
CA ILE A 141 -22.17 15.42 -5.39
C ILE A 141 -22.46 14.03 -5.94
N THR A 142 -21.67 13.02 -5.59
CA THR A 142 -21.78 11.66 -6.14
C THR A 142 -21.84 10.59 -5.07
N SER A 143 -22.42 9.42 -5.40
CA SER A 143 -22.41 8.24 -4.52
C SER A 143 -20.99 7.71 -4.28
N ARG A 144 -20.08 7.92 -5.24
CA ARG A 144 -18.66 7.60 -5.11
C ARG A 144 -18.02 8.37 -3.97
N ASP A 145 -18.29 9.68 -3.88
CA ASP A 145 -17.72 10.53 -2.84
C ASP A 145 -18.24 10.13 -1.46
N ALA A 146 -19.53 9.81 -1.34
CA ALA A 146 -20.12 9.36 -0.09
C ALA A 146 -19.46 8.05 0.41
N ASN A 147 -19.22 7.09 -0.47
CA ASN A 147 -18.56 5.83 -0.13
C ASN A 147 -17.11 6.05 0.27
N TYR A 148 -16.41 6.92 -0.45
CA TYR A 148 -15.04 7.29 -0.16
C TYR A 148 -14.91 7.83 1.28
N TYR A 149 -15.77 8.76 1.68
CA TYR A 149 -15.73 9.31 3.03
C TYR A 149 -16.01 8.29 4.11
N PHE A 150 -16.94 7.39 3.87
CA PHE A 150 -17.26 6.35 4.83
C PHE A 150 -16.08 5.40 5.04
N ASP A 151 -15.39 5.02 3.97
CA ASP A 151 -14.20 4.17 4.03
C ASP A 151 -13.03 4.84 4.75
N LEU A 152 -12.95 6.18 4.70
CA LEU A 152 -11.87 6.94 5.33
C LEU A 152 -12.15 7.35 6.79
N ILE A 153 -13.21 6.81 7.40
CA ILE A 153 -13.55 7.06 8.80
C ILE A 153 -13.37 5.77 9.61
N SER A 154 -12.70 5.86 10.75
CA SER A 154 -12.63 4.79 11.74
C SER A 154 -12.47 5.37 13.16
N PHE A 155 -12.24 4.51 14.13
CA PHE A 155 -12.07 4.89 15.52
C PHE A 155 -10.59 4.90 15.91
N GLY A 156 -10.21 5.82 16.81
CA GLY A 156 -8.88 5.87 17.43
C GLY A 156 -8.84 5.18 18.79
N LEU A 157 -7.73 5.33 19.49
CA LEU A 157 -7.47 4.72 20.79
C LEU A 157 -8.54 5.03 21.84
N ASN A 158 -9.09 6.24 21.83
CA ASN A 158 -10.08 6.72 22.81
C ASN A 158 -11.54 6.60 22.30
N ASP A 159 -11.83 5.69 21.37
CA ASP A 159 -13.14 5.53 20.75
C ASP A 159 -13.67 6.80 20.07
N GLN A 160 -12.79 7.71 19.74
CA GLN A 160 -13.12 8.91 18.96
C GLN A 160 -13.17 8.57 17.48
N LEU A 161 -14.17 9.09 16.79
CA LEU A 161 -14.23 8.98 15.34
C LEU A 161 -13.10 9.81 14.72
N LEU A 162 -12.19 9.14 14.04
CA LEU A 162 -11.03 9.72 13.38
C LEU A 162 -11.26 9.83 11.88
N ARG A 163 -10.74 10.88 11.30
CA ARG A 163 -10.49 10.97 9.87
C ARG A 163 -9.19 10.23 9.56
N LEU A 164 -9.25 9.34 8.59
CA LEU A 164 -8.10 8.54 8.18
C LEU A 164 -7.19 9.23 7.17
N ALA A 165 -7.58 10.43 6.68
CA ALA A 165 -6.74 11.20 5.75
C ALA A 165 -6.97 12.71 5.86
N PRO A 166 -5.92 13.53 5.73
CA PRO A 166 -6.00 14.99 5.65
C PRO A 166 -6.90 15.47 4.51
N TYR A 167 -7.01 14.68 3.46
CA TYR A 167 -7.84 14.90 2.30
C TYR A 167 -9.33 15.09 2.62
N GLN A 168 -9.84 14.43 3.65
CA GLN A 168 -11.22 14.61 4.11
C GLN A 168 -11.50 16.04 4.59
N ALA A 169 -10.51 16.69 5.20
CA ALA A 169 -10.67 18.07 5.65
C ALA A 169 -10.97 19.03 4.49
N TYR A 170 -10.54 18.69 3.28
CA TYR A 170 -10.82 19.48 2.09
C TYR A 170 -12.29 19.36 1.64
N HIS A 171 -12.85 18.16 1.68
CA HIS A 171 -14.19 17.88 1.16
C HIS A 171 -15.32 18.22 2.14
N PHE A 172 -15.09 18.00 3.43
CA PHE A 172 -16.06 18.40 4.46
C PHE A 172 -15.99 19.90 4.83
N GLY A 173 -14.95 20.59 4.34
CA GLY A 173 -14.56 21.91 4.82
C GLY A 173 -13.99 21.82 6.25
N LYS A 174 -12.77 22.28 6.45
CA LYS A 174 -12.11 22.27 7.76
C LYS A 174 -12.96 22.91 8.86
N ALA A 175 -13.74 23.95 8.49
CA ALA A 175 -14.67 24.65 9.36
C ALA A 175 -15.89 23.81 9.78
N ASP A 176 -16.36 22.89 8.94
CA ASP A 176 -17.58 22.11 9.19
C ASP A 176 -17.33 20.89 10.07
N TRP A 177 -16.13 20.35 10.05
CA TRP A 177 -15.76 19.19 10.85
C TRP A 177 -15.26 19.56 12.26
N ASP A 178 -14.48 20.62 12.36
CA ASP A 178 -13.80 21.03 13.59
C ASP A 178 -14.46 22.22 14.31
N ASN A 179 -15.51 22.82 13.74
CA ASN A 179 -16.16 23.99 14.35
C ASN A 179 -17.33 23.56 15.24
N PRO A 180 -17.20 23.66 16.59
CA PRO A 180 -18.26 23.30 17.51
C PRO A 180 -19.45 24.32 17.54
N ASN A 181 -19.33 25.46 16.84
CA ASN A 181 -20.22 26.60 16.94
C ASN A 181 -21.11 26.87 15.71
N LYS A 182 -21.13 25.97 14.71
CA LYS A 182 -22.04 26.14 13.57
C LYS A 182 -23.51 25.92 13.99
N LYS A 183 -24.32 26.91 13.74
CA LYS A 183 -25.72 26.99 14.24
C LYS A 183 -26.74 26.08 13.54
N ASP A 184 -26.40 25.44 12.41
CA ASP A 184 -27.37 24.86 11.48
C ASP A 184 -27.24 23.36 11.18
N GLY A 185 -26.57 22.67 11.96
CA GLY A 185 -26.35 21.23 11.79
C GLY A 185 -25.00 20.90 12.39
N SER A 186 -24.98 20.89 13.66
CA SER A 186 -23.74 20.84 14.40
C SER A 186 -22.85 19.67 13.95
N PRO A 187 -21.54 19.87 13.74
CA PRO A 187 -20.56 18.80 13.49
C PRO A 187 -20.70 17.64 14.47
N LYS A 188 -21.08 17.92 15.71
CA LYS A 188 -21.34 16.92 16.75
C LYS A 188 -22.47 15.95 16.39
N LYS A 189 -23.54 16.45 15.74
CA LYS A 189 -24.67 15.59 15.33
C LYS A 189 -24.26 14.65 14.17
N ILE A 190 -23.55 15.19 13.19
CA ILE A 190 -23.04 14.38 12.06
C ILE A 190 -22.07 13.30 12.56
N ILE A 191 -21.19 13.62 13.49
CA ILE A 191 -20.26 12.66 14.09
C ILE A 191 -21.01 11.54 14.82
N SER A 192 -22.04 11.87 15.63
CA SER A 192 -22.82 10.84 16.33
C SER A 192 -23.56 9.93 15.35
N GLU A 193 -24.15 10.49 14.30
CA GLU A 193 -24.84 9.73 13.26
C GLU A 193 -23.88 8.84 12.47
N LEU A 194 -22.67 9.30 12.14
CA LEU A 194 -21.63 8.48 11.51
C LEU A 194 -21.17 7.32 12.42
N LYS A 195 -21.03 7.57 13.73
CA LYS A 195 -20.75 6.52 14.71
C LYS A 195 -21.86 5.47 14.74
N GLU A 196 -23.11 5.89 14.81
CA GLU A 196 -24.25 4.97 14.79
C GLU A 196 -24.28 4.12 13.53
N MET A 197 -24.00 4.72 12.36
CA MET A 197 -23.92 3.98 11.10
C MET A 197 -22.78 2.97 11.11
N LYS A 198 -21.59 3.34 11.58
CA LYS A 198 -20.49 2.40 11.73
C LYS A 198 -20.87 1.23 12.62
N TRP A 199 -21.50 1.48 13.77
CA TRP A 199 -21.95 0.42 14.67
C TRP A 199 -23.04 -0.48 14.08
N LYS A 200 -23.93 0.03 13.23
CA LYS A 200 -24.87 -0.83 12.47
C LYS A 200 -24.11 -1.81 11.55
N HIS A 201 -23.05 -1.36 10.87
CA HIS A 201 -22.22 -2.24 10.07
C HIS A 201 -21.45 -3.25 10.92
N PHE A 202 -20.91 -2.83 12.05
CA PHE A 202 -20.18 -3.72 12.96
C PHE A 202 -21.09 -4.83 13.48
N ASN A 203 -22.29 -4.49 13.92
CA ASN A 203 -23.29 -5.48 14.34
C ASN A 203 -23.70 -6.42 13.19
N ALA A 204 -23.65 -5.96 11.96
CA ALA A 204 -23.84 -6.77 10.75
C ALA A 204 -22.55 -7.46 10.29
N GLY A 205 -21.51 -7.52 11.13
CA GLY A 205 -20.25 -8.20 10.84
C GLY A 205 -19.43 -7.60 9.73
N LYS A 206 -19.49 -6.28 9.48
CA LYS A 206 -18.84 -5.62 8.35
C LYS A 206 -17.97 -4.48 8.79
N VAL A 207 -16.75 -4.46 8.27
CA VAL A 207 -15.69 -3.50 8.62
C VAL A 207 -14.87 -3.14 7.39
N ASN A 208 -14.22 -1.98 7.41
CA ASN A 208 -13.08 -1.72 6.55
C ASN A 208 -11.78 -2.17 7.24
N GLN A 209 -10.63 -2.04 6.57
CA GLN A 209 -9.35 -2.47 7.15
C GLN A 209 -8.96 -1.66 8.40
N ALA A 210 -9.23 -0.36 8.42
CA ALA A 210 -8.93 0.48 9.58
C ALA A 210 -9.80 0.12 10.80
N ASP A 211 -11.07 -0.25 10.57
CA ASP A 211 -11.94 -0.77 11.63
C ASP A 211 -11.41 -2.11 12.17
N ALA A 212 -10.86 -2.97 11.30
CA ALA A 212 -10.24 -4.23 11.73
C ALA A 212 -9.04 -3.99 12.65
N ILE A 213 -8.22 -2.98 12.36
CA ILE A 213 -7.10 -2.56 13.23
C ILE A 213 -7.63 -2.04 14.58
N TYR A 214 -8.65 -1.18 14.56
CA TYR A 214 -9.29 -0.68 15.78
C TYR A 214 -9.82 -1.81 16.65
N PHE A 215 -10.59 -2.73 16.09
CA PHE A 215 -11.10 -3.86 16.85
C PHE A 215 -10.00 -4.81 17.34
N THR A 216 -8.91 -4.95 16.59
CA THR A 216 -7.75 -5.70 17.07
C THR A 216 -7.18 -5.10 18.35
N PHE A 217 -6.99 -3.78 18.39
CA PHE A 217 -6.59 -3.08 19.60
C PHE A 217 -7.59 -3.34 20.75
N ARG A 218 -8.88 -3.20 20.51
CA ARG A 218 -9.94 -3.45 21.50
C ARG A 218 -9.97 -4.89 22.01
N ILE A 219 -9.69 -5.87 21.14
CA ILE A 219 -9.58 -7.29 21.53
C ILE A 219 -8.42 -7.48 22.50
N LEU A 220 -7.24 -6.99 22.16
CA LEU A 220 -6.04 -7.15 22.98
C LEU A 220 -6.11 -6.38 24.29
N ASP A 221 -6.76 -5.22 24.29
CA ASP A 221 -6.98 -4.40 25.49
C ASP A 221 -7.95 -5.09 26.47
N LYS A 222 -9.07 -5.58 25.95
CA LYS A 222 -10.12 -6.21 26.77
C LYS A 222 -9.78 -7.65 27.19
N TYR A 223 -9.00 -8.36 26.35
CA TYR A 223 -8.66 -9.77 26.55
C TYR A 223 -7.14 -10.01 26.45
N PRO A 224 -6.35 -9.64 27.47
CA PRO A 224 -4.89 -9.78 27.45
C PRO A 224 -4.41 -11.23 27.23
N SER A 225 -5.23 -12.23 27.61
CA SER A 225 -4.93 -13.65 27.36
C SER A 225 -4.80 -13.97 25.86
N ILE A 226 -5.51 -13.24 25.00
CA ILE A 226 -5.37 -13.40 23.55
C ILE A 226 -3.98 -12.90 23.11
N ALA A 227 -3.55 -11.72 23.58
CA ALA A 227 -2.20 -11.22 23.32
C ALA A 227 -1.12 -12.21 23.82
N GLN A 228 -1.29 -12.76 25.03
CA GLN A 228 -0.39 -13.79 25.56
C GLN A 228 -0.32 -15.04 24.67
N ASN A 229 -1.44 -15.50 24.13
CA ASN A 229 -1.45 -16.63 23.19
C ASN A 229 -0.75 -16.30 21.86
N ILE A 230 -0.89 -15.07 21.38
CA ILE A 230 -0.19 -14.61 20.16
C ILE A 230 1.32 -14.61 20.39
N VAL A 231 1.81 -14.05 21.51
CA VAL A 231 3.25 -13.99 21.80
C VAL A 231 3.82 -15.35 22.17
N ARG A 232 3.02 -16.27 22.75
CA ARG A 232 3.44 -17.67 22.93
C ARG A 232 3.69 -18.37 21.59
N ARG A 233 2.89 -18.04 20.57
CA ARG A 233 3.06 -18.58 19.21
C ARG A 233 4.17 -17.88 18.45
N PHE A 234 4.27 -16.56 18.58
CA PHE A 234 5.27 -15.71 17.94
C PHE A 234 6.05 -14.95 19.02
N PRO A 235 6.97 -15.62 19.73
CA PRO A 235 7.76 -14.97 20.77
C PRO A 235 8.68 -13.87 20.20
N ILE A 236 9.01 -13.96 18.91
CA ILE A 236 9.86 -13.01 18.22
C ILE A 236 9.06 -12.35 17.09
N LEU A 237 9.00 -11.01 17.14
CA LEU A 237 8.32 -10.16 16.17
C LEU A 237 9.35 -9.22 15.53
N ILE A 238 9.41 -9.19 14.21
CA ILE A 238 10.27 -8.29 13.43
C ILE A 238 9.36 -7.47 12.53
N ILE A 239 9.37 -6.15 12.70
CA ILE A 239 8.53 -5.21 11.95
C ILE A 239 9.42 -4.35 11.05
N ASP A 240 9.38 -4.62 9.74
CA ASP A 240 10.06 -3.84 8.70
C ASP A 240 9.19 -2.66 8.27
N GLU A 241 9.81 -1.57 7.82
CA GLU A 241 9.18 -0.30 7.45
C GLU A 241 8.34 0.31 8.61
N ALA A 242 8.82 0.16 9.85
CA ALA A 242 8.08 0.53 11.06
C ALA A 242 7.73 2.03 11.15
N GLN A 243 8.37 2.91 10.38
CA GLN A 243 8.02 4.34 10.27
C GLN A 243 6.64 4.58 9.63
N ASP A 244 6.11 3.58 8.91
CA ASP A 244 4.79 3.68 8.27
C ASP A 244 3.65 3.21 9.19
N THR A 245 3.93 2.87 10.46
CA THR A 245 2.89 2.46 11.44
C THR A 245 1.94 3.58 11.81
N THR A 246 0.68 3.23 11.98
CA THR A 246 -0.34 4.11 12.57
C THR A 246 -0.30 4.03 14.10
N GLU A 247 -0.93 4.99 14.77
CA GLU A 247 -1.04 5.00 16.24
C GLU A 247 -1.64 3.71 16.80
N LEU A 248 -2.71 3.20 16.20
CA LEU A 248 -3.34 1.94 16.60
C LEU A 248 -2.44 0.73 16.37
N GLN A 249 -1.72 0.68 15.25
CA GLN A 249 -0.79 -0.41 14.97
C GLN A 249 0.38 -0.41 15.97
N MET A 250 0.91 0.76 16.30
CA MET A 250 1.94 0.89 17.32
C MET A 250 1.42 0.44 18.70
N ALA A 251 0.22 0.86 19.07
CA ALA A 251 -0.41 0.42 20.31
C ALA A 251 -0.65 -1.10 20.38
N ILE A 252 -0.98 -1.74 19.25
CA ILE A 252 -1.06 -3.21 19.14
C ILE A 252 0.31 -3.85 19.41
N ILE A 253 1.38 -3.33 18.81
CA ILE A 253 2.75 -3.80 19.03
C ILE A 253 3.13 -3.65 20.52
N ASP A 254 2.80 -2.52 21.14
CA ASP A 254 3.05 -2.29 22.57
C ASP A 254 2.29 -3.26 23.47
N LYS A 255 1.03 -3.58 23.14
CA LYS A 255 0.27 -4.62 23.88
C LYS A 255 0.92 -5.99 23.76
N LEU A 256 1.42 -6.38 22.60
CA LEU A 256 2.15 -7.65 22.42
C LEU A 256 3.46 -7.65 23.21
N SER A 257 4.19 -6.52 23.22
CA SER A 257 5.40 -6.36 24.04
C SER A 257 5.10 -6.52 25.53
N GLN A 258 4.08 -5.85 26.05
CA GLN A 258 3.65 -5.90 27.45
C GLN A 258 3.16 -7.30 27.87
N CYS A 259 2.64 -8.09 26.94
CA CYS A 259 2.13 -9.44 27.19
C CYS A 259 3.19 -10.53 27.10
N GLY A 260 4.48 -10.18 27.00
CA GLY A 260 5.60 -11.11 27.14
C GLY A 260 6.20 -11.62 25.85
N ALA A 261 6.18 -10.81 24.77
CA ALA A 261 7.03 -11.09 23.60
C ALA A 261 8.51 -11.11 24.03
N GLU A 262 9.23 -12.17 23.65
CA GLU A 262 10.65 -12.35 24.01
C GLU A 262 11.55 -11.33 23.32
N SER A 263 11.27 -11.06 22.03
CA SER A 263 11.98 -10.04 21.27
C SER A 263 11.06 -9.33 20.28
N ILE A 264 11.10 -8.01 20.28
CA ILE A 264 10.47 -7.17 19.26
C ILE A 264 11.53 -6.30 18.63
N MET A 265 11.67 -6.37 17.29
CA MET A 265 12.53 -5.48 16.52
C MET A 265 11.69 -4.62 15.60
N LEU A 266 11.82 -3.31 15.73
CA LEU A 266 11.31 -2.31 14.79
C LEU A 266 12.48 -1.84 13.93
N ILE A 267 12.33 -1.88 12.60
CA ILE A 267 13.33 -1.34 11.69
C ILE A 267 12.65 -0.43 10.68
N GLY A 268 13.23 0.75 10.45
CA GLY A 268 12.62 1.73 9.57
C GLY A 268 13.53 2.92 9.27
N ASP A 269 13.06 3.74 8.34
CA ASP A 269 13.67 5.00 7.96
C ASP A 269 12.63 6.12 8.11
N PRO A 270 12.67 6.93 9.17
CA PRO A 270 11.68 7.97 9.42
C PRO A 270 11.61 9.00 8.28
N ASP A 271 12.75 9.25 7.59
CA ASP A 271 12.81 10.19 6.47
C ASP A 271 12.17 9.64 5.19
N GLN A 272 11.83 8.34 5.14
CA GLN A 272 11.04 7.70 4.07
C GLN A 272 9.55 7.53 4.40
N ALA A 273 9.04 8.10 5.48
CA ALA A 273 7.62 8.08 5.81
C ALA A 273 6.83 9.03 4.89
N ILE A 274 6.21 8.48 3.84
CA ILE A 274 5.43 9.23 2.83
C ILE A 274 3.98 8.78 2.74
N PHE A 275 3.46 8.14 3.79
CA PHE A 275 2.09 7.65 3.87
C PHE A 275 1.29 8.32 5.01
N GLU A 276 1.65 9.56 5.39
CA GLU A 276 0.89 10.33 6.40
C GLU A 276 -0.57 10.56 5.98
N TRP A 277 -0.83 10.64 4.68
CA TRP A 277 -2.18 10.67 4.15
C TRP A 277 -3.01 9.41 4.51
N ASN A 278 -2.35 8.30 4.84
CA ASN A 278 -2.95 7.06 5.35
C ASN A 278 -2.71 6.88 6.86
N THR A 279 -2.50 7.98 7.60
CA THR A 279 -2.33 8.02 9.06
C THR A 279 -1.04 7.41 9.61
N ALA A 280 -0.03 7.17 8.77
CA ALA A 280 1.31 6.84 9.26
C ALA A 280 1.86 7.99 10.13
N ASN A 281 2.50 7.63 11.24
CA ASN A 281 3.05 8.61 12.17
C ASN A 281 4.52 8.28 12.51
N PRO A 282 5.49 8.83 11.78
CA PRO A 282 6.91 8.56 11.99
C PRO A 282 7.41 9.02 13.37
N HIS A 283 6.72 9.97 14.03
CA HIS A 283 7.10 10.41 15.37
C HIS A 283 7.02 9.27 16.40
N LEU A 284 6.08 8.34 16.25
CA LEU A 284 5.98 7.18 17.14
C LEU A 284 7.21 6.28 17.07
N PHE A 285 7.79 6.15 15.88
CA PHE A 285 9.06 5.44 15.70
C PHE A 285 10.20 6.18 16.40
N MET A 286 10.31 7.49 16.20
CA MET A 286 11.37 8.31 16.81
C MET A 286 11.23 8.43 18.33
N GLU A 287 10.02 8.47 18.88
CA GLU A 287 9.79 8.41 20.34
C GLU A 287 10.38 7.13 20.93
N LYS A 288 10.17 5.98 20.29
CA LYS A 288 10.75 4.71 20.72
C LYS A 288 12.27 4.67 20.52
N TYR A 289 12.79 5.23 19.44
CA TYR A 289 14.23 5.31 19.16
C TYR A 289 14.96 6.13 20.24
N ASN A 290 14.33 7.16 20.75
CA ASN A 290 14.88 8.03 21.81
C ASN A 290 14.56 7.53 23.23
N SER A 291 13.77 6.46 23.37
CA SER A 291 13.36 5.94 24.67
C SER A 291 14.43 5.00 25.26
N PRO A 292 14.75 5.12 26.56
CA PRO A 292 15.69 4.22 27.22
C PRO A 292 15.16 2.75 27.33
N ASP A 293 13.88 2.55 27.10
CA ASP A 293 13.28 1.21 27.12
C ASP A 293 13.58 0.40 25.85
N TRP A 294 14.18 1.02 24.84
CA TRP A 294 14.51 0.40 23.55
C TRP A 294 16.03 0.48 23.30
N HIS A 295 16.58 -0.62 22.83
CA HIS A 295 17.96 -0.66 22.37
C HIS A 295 18.05 -0.14 20.96
N SER A 296 18.64 1.05 20.79
CA SER A 296 18.72 1.76 19.52
C SER A 296 19.97 1.39 18.74
N LEU A 297 19.81 1.07 17.48
CA LEU A 297 20.88 0.76 16.53
C LEU A 297 20.70 1.60 15.26
N ASP A 298 21.83 1.84 14.55
CA ASP A 298 21.84 2.59 13.31
C ASP A 298 22.34 1.75 12.13
N LEU A 299 21.72 1.96 10.95
CA LEU A 299 22.20 1.52 9.65
C LEU A 299 22.36 2.73 8.75
N SER A 300 23.51 3.41 8.84
CA SER A 300 23.84 4.64 8.09
C SER A 300 24.65 4.39 6.81
N GLU A 301 25.09 3.15 6.56
CA GLU A 301 25.89 2.76 5.41
C GLU A 301 25.00 2.52 4.18
N ASN A 302 25.02 3.43 3.21
CA ASN A 302 24.29 3.28 1.94
C ASN A 302 25.08 2.41 0.95
N ARG A 303 24.53 1.28 0.57
CA ARG A 303 25.10 0.30 -0.40
C ARG A 303 24.55 0.46 -1.81
N ARG A 304 23.71 1.47 -2.03
CA ARG A 304 22.98 1.67 -3.30
C ARG A 304 23.61 2.79 -4.12
N SER A 305 23.67 3.97 -3.57
CA SER A 305 23.88 5.22 -4.31
C SER A 305 25.33 5.71 -4.23
N SER A 306 25.78 6.44 -5.25
CA SER A 306 27.08 7.09 -5.25
C SER A 306 27.22 8.12 -4.11
N LYS A 307 28.46 8.48 -3.77
CA LYS A 307 28.74 9.48 -2.73
C LYS A 307 28.04 10.81 -3.00
N LYS A 308 28.04 11.26 -4.25
CA LYS A 308 27.43 12.52 -4.67
C LYS A 308 25.91 12.53 -4.49
N ILE A 309 25.26 11.43 -4.78
CA ILE A 309 23.82 11.27 -4.52
C ILE A 309 23.53 11.25 -3.02
N CYS A 310 24.34 10.54 -2.23
CA CYS A 310 24.18 10.53 -0.78
C CYS A 310 24.40 11.94 -0.17
N GLN A 311 25.41 12.68 -0.61
CA GLN A 311 25.66 14.06 -0.18
C GLN A 311 24.46 14.97 -0.47
N LEU A 312 23.92 14.91 -1.69
CA LEU A 312 22.72 15.68 -2.03
C LEU A 312 21.53 15.27 -1.16
N ALA A 313 21.28 13.97 -1.01
CA ALA A 313 20.15 13.48 -0.25
C ALA A 313 20.24 13.84 1.25
N ASN A 314 21.45 13.96 1.82
CA ASN A 314 21.64 14.40 3.20
C ASN A 314 21.11 15.82 3.48
N HIS A 315 20.93 16.67 2.45
CA HIS A 315 20.25 17.96 2.62
C HIS A 315 18.74 17.82 2.93
N PHE A 316 18.16 16.65 2.67
CA PHE A 316 16.75 16.33 2.93
C PHE A 316 16.59 15.29 4.04
N SER A 317 17.62 14.99 4.81
CA SER A 317 17.58 13.98 5.87
C SER A 317 18.04 14.56 7.19
N GLY A 318 17.43 14.10 8.27
CA GLY A 318 17.96 14.30 9.62
C GLY A 318 19.11 13.34 9.95
N ASN A 319 19.43 12.39 9.07
CA ASN A 319 20.45 11.36 9.26
C ASN A 319 21.53 11.48 8.21
N GLU A 320 22.78 11.53 8.65
CA GLU A 320 23.92 11.53 7.73
C GLU A 320 24.16 10.10 7.21
N MET A 321 23.96 9.89 5.89
CA MET A 321 24.28 8.62 5.26
C MET A 321 25.61 8.65 4.55
N CYS A 322 26.37 7.54 4.66
CA CYS A 322 27.66 7.35 4.02
C CYS A 322 27.55 6.30 2.92
N SER A 323 28.00 6.61 1.71
CA SER A 323 28.04 5.64 0.62
C SER A 323 29.18 4.65 0.76
N ILE A 324 28.82 3.35 0.76
CA ILE A 324 29.75 2.22 0.62
C ILE A 324 29.38 1.35 -0.58
N ALA A 325 28.60 1.89 -1.53
CA ALA A 325 28.20 1.20 -2.75
C ALA A 325 29.40 0.80 -3.61
N SER A 326 29.25 -0.23 -4.45
CA SER A 326 30.27 -0.63 -5.44
C SER A 326 30.63 0.54 -6.36
N ASP A 327 29.64 1.31 -6.77
CA ASP A 327 29.76 2.46 -7.66
C ASP A 327 29.82 3.80 -6.89
N LYS A 328 30.32 3.78 -5.64
CA LYS A 328 30.36 4.97 -4.75
C LYS A 328 31.11 6.16 -5.35
N ASP A 329 32.12 5.89 -6.15
CA ASP A 329 32.97 6.92 -6.76
C ASP A 329 32.52 7.29 -8.19
N TYR A 330 31.26 6.96 -8.56
CA TYR A 330 30.68 7.37 -9.84
C TYR A 330 30.71 8.89 -9.99
N THR A 331 31.15 9.37 -11.17
CA THR A 331 31.60 10.75 -11.36
C THR A 331 30.51 11.74 -11.72
N ASP A 332 29.39 11.30 -12.31
CA ASP A 332 28.33 12.21 -12.70
C ASP A 332 27.69 12.86 -11.46
N GLU A 333 27.61 14.18 -11.50
CA GLU A 333 26.98 14.96 -10.44
C GLU A 333 25.47 15.00 -10.59
N PRO A 334 24.71 14.92 -9.48
CA PRO A 334 23.32 15.29 -9.52
C PRO A 334 23.14 16.68 -10.11
N CYS A 335 22.16 16.86 -11.00
CA CYS A 335 21.97 18.16 -11.62
C CYS A 335 20.53 18.65 -11.51
N ILE A 336 20.38 19.98 -11.43
CA ILE A 336 19.09 20.66 -11.45
C ILE A 336 18.82 21.19 -12.84
N LYS A 337 17.65 20.86 -13.40
CA LYS A 337 17.15 21.34 -14.69
C LYS A 337 15.95 22.25 -14.46
N GLY A 338 15.85 23.32 -15.22
CA GLY A 338 14.67 24.19 -15.23
C GLY A 338 13.66 23.75 -16.28
N HIS A 339 12.38 23.66 -15.90
CA HIS A 339 11.30 23.45 -16.85
C HIS A 339 10.29 24.60 -16.81
N LEU A 340 9.68 24.87 -17.95
CA LEU A 340 8.41 25.57 -18.01
C LEU A 340 7.31 24.53 -17.78
N ASP A 341 6.21 24.90 -17.12
CA ASP A 341 5.08 23.97 -16.89
C ASP A 341 4.32 23.72 -18.22
N THR A 342 5.04 23.35 -19.28
CA THR A 342 4.49 23.01 -20.60
C THR A 342 4.94 21.62 -21.05
N PRO A 343 4.10 20.88 -21.76
CA PRO A 343 4.45 19.54 -22.25
C PRO A 343 5.74 19.53 -23.08
N GLU A 344 5.99 20.56 -23.88
CA GLU A 344 7.17 20.66 -24.74
C GLU A 344 8.46 20.71 -23.91
N SER A 345 8.49 21.57 -22.88
CA SER A 345 9.65 21.72 -22.00
C SER A 345 9.92 20.45 -21.19
N VAL A 346 8.86 19.83 -20.66
CA VAL A 346 8.96 18.58 -19.90
C VAL A 346 9.46 17.44 -20.79
N ASN A 347 8.93 17.30 -22.01
CA ASN A 347 9.37 16.27 -22.94
C ASN A 347 10.81 16.51 -23.44
N GLN A 348 11.26 17.74 -23.63
CA GLN A 348 12.63 18.05 -24.00
C GLN A 348 13.63 17.56 -22.93
N ILE A 349 13.36 17.85 -21.66
CA ILE A 349 14.21 17.39 -20.55
C ILE A 349 14.17 15.85 -20.45
N THR A 350 13.00 15.27 -20.62
CA THR A 350 12.81 13.81 -20.58
C THR A 350 13.62 13.12 -21.68
N ASN A 351 13.56 13.60 -22.91
CA ASN A 351 14.30 13.03 -24.03
C ASN A 351 15.80 13.12 -23.80
N HIS A 352 16.30 14.26 -23.36
CA HIS A 352 17.72 14.42 -23.04
C HIS A 352 18.17 13.48 -21.89
N PHE A 353 17.31 13.25 -20.89
CA PHE A 353 17.60 12.26 -19.84
C PHE A 353 17.64 10.84 -20.38
N ILE A 354 16.70 10.46 -21.27
CA ILE A 354 16.68 9.14 -21.91
C ILE A 354 17.90 8.95 -22.82
N GLU A 355 18.32 9.96 -23.57
CA GLU A 355 19.55 9.93 -24.37
C GLU A 355 20.76 9.62 -23.48
N LYS A 356 20.86 10.30 -22.32
CA LYS A 356 21.92 10.03 -21.34
C LYS A 356 21.87 8.62 -20.78
N CYS A 357 20.68 8.07 -20.48
CA CYS A 357 20.50 6.70 -20.05
C CYS A 357 20.93 5.70 -21.14
N ASN A 358 20.60 5.97 -22.40
CA ASN A 358 21.02 5.14 -23.53
C ASN A 358 22.54 5.16 -23.74
N GLU A 359 23.20 6.34 -23.58
CA GLU A 359 24.67 6.44 -23.57
C GLU A 359 25.31 5.59 -22.46
N MET A 360 24.62 5.45 -21.33
CA MET A 360 25.06 4.58 -20.22
C MET A 360 24.74 3.09 -20.44
N GLY A 361 24.05 2.73 -21.55
CA GLY A 361 23.64 1.38 -21.87
C GLY A 361 22.52 0.82 -20.99
N LEU A 362 21.68 1.69 -20.43
CA LEU A 362 20.59 1.31 -19.53
C LEU A 362 19.33 0.90 -20.29
N ASP A 363 18.69 -0.17 -19.85
CA ASP A 363 17.38 -0.56 -20.32
C ASP A 363 16.27 0.29 -19.69
N GLU A 364 15.09 0.37 -20.32
CA GLU A 364 13.94 1.14 -19.82
C GLU A 364 13.44 0.71 -18.43
N SER A 365 13.79 -0.48 -17.97
CA SER A 365 13.47 -0.98 -16.64
C SER A 365 14.43 -0.51 -15.55
N GLU A 366 15.60 0.01 -15.94
CA GLU A 366 16.68 0.40 -15.02
C GLU A 366 16.65 1.90 -14.66
N TYR A 367 15.85 2.70 -15.37
CA TYR A 367 15.67 4.11 -15.03
C TYR A 367 14.19 4.49 -14.88
N ALA A 368 13.94 5.64 -14.27
CA ALA A 368 12.58 6.18 -14.17
C ALA A 368 12.55 7.70 -14.30
N VAL A 369 11.46 8.19 -14.89
CA VAL A 369 11.02 9.58 -14.85
C VAL A 369 9.85 9.65 -13.88
N VAL A 370 10.03 10.36 -12.77
CA VAL A 370 9.05 10.37 -11.69
C VAL A 370 8.49 11.77 -11.45
N PHE A 371 7.24 11.81 -11.01
CA PHE A 371 6.53 13.05 -10.70
C PHE A 371 5.65 12.88 -9.46
N ARG A 372 5.31 14.02 -8.81
CA ARG A 372 4.61 14.04 -7.52
C ARG A 372 3.19 13.48 -7.60
N GLY A 373 2.44 13.78 -8.65
CA GLY A 373 1.02 13.41 -8.76
C GLY A 373 0.61 13.01 -10.16
N GLN A 374 -0.40 12.15 -10.28
CA GLN A 374 -0.92 11.67 -11.57
C GLN A 374 -1.29 12.81 -12.52
N LYS A 375 -1.86 13.91 -12.00
CA LYS A 375 -2.26 15.07 -12.80
C LYS A 375 -1.08 15.68 -13.59
N PHE A 376 0.12 15.69 -13.02
CA PHE A 376 1.31 16.15 -13.75
C PHE A 376 1.59 15.25 -14.95
N GLY A 377 1.51 13.93 -14.74
CA GLY A 377 1.68 12.96 -15.82
C GLY A 377 0.61 13.07 -16.90
N GLU A 378 -0.66 13.24 -16.52
CA GLU A 378 -1.78 13.42 -17.43
C GLU A 378 -1.59 14.68 -18.31
N THR A 379 -1.16 15.78 -17.71
CA THR A 379 -0.99 17.06 -18.41
C THR A 379 0.22 17.06 -19.34
N ASN A 380 1.37 16.53 -18.89
CA ASN A 380 2.64 16.72 -19.59
C ASN A 380 3.06 15.52 -20.47
N PHE A 381 2.55 14.32 -20.17
CA PHE A 381 2.87 13.09 -20.91
C PHE A 381 1.66 12.49 -21.64
N GLU A 382 0.55 13.24 -21.73
CA GLU A 382 -0.71 12.78 -22.32
C GLU A 382 -1.20 11.44 -21.70
N LEU A 383 -0.94 11.28 -20.42
CA LEU A 383 -1.32 10.10 -19.70
C LEU A 383 -2.86 10.07 -19.55
N VAL A 384 -3.53 9.30 -20.38
CA VAL A 384 -5.00 9.19 -20.35
C VAL A 384 -5.43 8.48 -19.09
N ASN A 385 -6.19 9.20 -18.26
CA ASN A 385 -6.86 8.59 -17.10
C ASN A 385 -8.07 7.79 -17.59
N ASN A 386 -7.90 6.47 -17.78
CA ASN A 386 -8.95 5.58 -18.32
C ASN A 386 -10.19 5.44 -17.42
N ASP A 387 -10.23 6.05 -16.25
CA ASP A 387 -11.44 6.08 -15.40
C ASP A 387 -12.60 6.87 -16.06
N SER A 388 -12.30 7.81 -16.95
CA SER A 388 -13.31 8.57 -17.71
C SER A 388 -13.79 7.86 -18.98
N LEU A 389 -12.96 7.00 -19.59
CA LEU A 389 -13.32 6.19 -20.77
C LEU A 389 -14.17 4.95 -20.41
N SER A 390 -14.17 4.54 -19.13
CA SER A 390 -14.70 3.24 -18.74
C SER A 390 -16.23 3.14 -18.71
N ARG A 391 -16.98 4.23 -18.62
CA ARG A 391 -18.46 4.17 -18.52
C ARG A 391 -19.20 4.27 -19.83
N GLN A 392 -18.72 5.04 -20.80
CA GLN A 392 -19.38 5.16 -22.11
C GLN A 392 -19.01 4.04 -23.07
N ASN A 393 -17.82 3.44 -22.95
CA ASN A 393 -17.31 2.36 -23.82
C ASN A 393 -17.19 1.00 -23.16
N SER A 394 -17.80 0.81 -22.00
CA SER A 394 -17.76 -0.49 -21.30
C SER A 394 -18.61 -1.53 -22.05
N PRO A 395 -18.07 -2.73 -22.35
CA PRO A 395 -18.85 -3.81 -22.96
C PRO A 395 -19.80 -4.49 -21.97
N TRP A 396 -19.69 -4.18 -20.68
CA TRP A 396 -20.51 -4.77 -19.64
C TRP A 396 -21.89 -4.11 -19.62
N ILE A 397 -22.95 -4.92 -19.70
CA ILE A 397 -24.32 -4.42 -19.62
C ILE A 397 -24.55 -3.82 -18.24
N ASN A 398 -25.21 -2.68 -18.18
CA ASN A 398 -25.53 -2.00 -16.93
C ASN A 398 -26.34 -2.95 -16.01
N GLY A 399 -25.70 -3.40 -14.93
CA GLY A 399 -26.28 -4.27 -13.92
C GLY A 399 -25.86 -5.74 -13.97
N ASP A 400 -25.10 -6.18 -14.97
CA ASP A 400 -24.57 -7.54 -15.04
C ASP A 400 -23.06 -7.58 -14.75
N TYR A 401 -22.70 -7.44 -13.48
CA TYR A 401 -21.31 -7.58 -13.05
C TYR A 401 -20.83 -9.04 -12.95
N GLY A 402 -21.73 -10.01 -13.04
CA GLY A 402 -21.39 -11.43 -12.95
C GLY A 402 -20.57 -11.90 -14.13
N VAL A 403 -20.91 -11.48 -15.34
CA VAL A 403 -20.18 -11.82 -16.57
C VAL A 403 -18.75 -11.27 -16.52
N ARG A 404 -18.58 -10.03 -16.09
CA ARG A 404 -17.25 -9.43 -15.90
C ARG A 404 -16.39 -10.23 -14.91
N ASP A 405 -16.97 -10.67 -13.78
CA ASP A 405 -16.25 -11.44 -12.78
C ASP A 405 -15.80 -12.80 -13.35
N ILE A 406 -16.63 -13.47 -14.17
CA ILE A 406 -16.29 -14.73 -14.83
C ILE A 406 -15.15 -14.53 -15.85
N VAL A 407 -15.26 -13.54 -16.72
CA VAL A 407 -14.24 -13.26 -17.74
C VAL A 407 -12.90 -12.90 -17.08
N TYR A 408 -12.93 -12.05 -16.06
CA TYR A 408 -11.74 -11.66 -15.32
C TYR A 408 -11.14 -12.83 -14.52
N GLY A 409 -11.97 -13.64 -13.89
CA GLY A 409 -11.53 -14.83 -13.20
C GLY A 409 -10.84 -15.84 -14.13
N LYS A 410 -11.40 -16.06 -15.33
CA LYS A 410 -10.76 -16.91 -16.35
C LYS A 410 -9.44 -16.32 -16.85
N TYR A 411 -9.38 -15.00 -17.06
CA TYR A 411 -8.15 -14.30 -17.39
C TYR A 411 -7.05 -14.52 -16.33
N LEU A 412 -7.38 -14.42 -15.05
CA LEU A 412 -6.44 -14.68 -13.96
C LEU A 412 -5.95 -16.13 -13.94
N ILE A 413 -6.84 -17.11 -14.18
CA ILE A 413 -6.48 -18.53 -14.26
C ILE A 413 -5.53 -18.78 -15.42
N ASP A 414 -5.81 -18.23 -16.60
CA ASP A 414 -4.95 -18.35 -17.77
C ASP A 414 -3.54 -17.74 -17.55
N HIS A 415 -3.41 -16.83 -16.57
CA HIS A 415 -2.16 -16.21 -16.15
C HIS A 415 -1.58 -16.79 -14.84
N GLY A 416 -2.00 -17.99 -14.43
CA GLY A 416 -1.45 -18.71 -13.28
C GLY A 416 -1.94 -18.26 -11.90
N LYS A 417 -2.89 -17.31 -11.82
CA LYS A 417 -3.49 -16.83 -10.56
C LYS A 417 -4.75 -17.63 -10.21
N TYR A 418 -4.57 -18.90 -9.91
CA TYR A 418 -5.69 -19.86 -9.78
C TYR A 418 -6.65 -19.53 -8.64
N THR A 419 -6.16 -19.16 -7.46
CA THR A 419 -6.99 -18.89 -6.27
C THR A 419 -7.90 -17.68 -6.48
N ASP A 420 -7.33 -16.59 -6.98
CA ASP A 420 -8.06 -15.34 -7.22
C ASP A 420 -9.07 -15.52 -8.35
N GLY A 421 -8.65 -16.21 -9.42
CA GLY A 421 -9.50 -16.50 -10.56
C GLY A 421 -10.69 -17.38 -10.20
N LEU A 422 -10.50 -18.45 -9.43
CA LEU A 422 -11.57 -19.31 -8.94
C LEU A 422 -12.58 -18.52 -8.10
N SER A 423 -12.10 -17.72 -7.15
CA SER A 423 -12.96 -16.90 -6.29
C SER A 423 -13.82 -15.91 -7.08
N LEU A 424 -13.27 -15.32 -8.15
CA LEU A 424 -14.03 -14.41 -9.01
C LEU A 424 -15.07 -15.15 -9.86
N ILE A 425 -14.75 -16.32 -10.41
CA ILE A 425 -15.69 -17.12 -11.19
C ILE A 425 -16.83 -17.59 -10.30
N GLU A 426 -16.56 -18.12 -9.10
CA GLU A 426 -17.58 -18.51 -8.13
C GLU A 426 -18.54 -17.34 -7.84
N LYS A 427 -17.98 -16.16 -7.60
CA LYS A 427 -18.74 -14.94 -7.35
C LYS A 427 -19.56 -14.50 -8.55
N GLY A 428 -19.00 -14.58 -9.74
CA GLY A 428 -19.69 -14.27 -10.99
C GLY A 428 -20.87 -15.20 -11.27
N CYS A 429 -20.67 -16.50 -11.14
CA CYS A 429 -21.72 -17.52 -11.28
C CYS A 429 -22.84 -17.28 -10.26
N TYR A 430 -22.53 -17.00 -9.02
CA TYR A 430 -23.51 -16.72 -7.98
C TYR A 430 -24.35 -15.48 -8.31
N LYS A 431 -23.70 -14.37 -8.73
CA LYS A 431 -24.40 -13.14 -9.13
C LYS A 431 -25.39 -13.37 -10.26
N ILE A 432 -24.99 -14.12 -11.27
CA ILE A 432 -25.86 -14.45 -12.42
C ILE A 432 -27.02 -15.32 -11.97
N THR A 433 -26.77 -16.39 -11.22
CA THR A 433 -27.78 -17.33 -10.76
C THR A 433 -28.83 -16.67 -9.87
N LYS A 434 -28.40 -15.83 -8.93
CA LYS A 434 -29.29 -15.16 -7.97
C LYS A 434 -29.82 -13.81 -8.47
N ARG A 435 -29.37 -13.32 -9.64
CA ARG A 435 -29.69 -11.99 -10.20
C ARG A 435 -29.42 -10.84 -9.24
N VAL A 436 -28.27 -10.90 -8.54
CA VAL A 436 -27.86 -9.91 -7.56
C VAL A 436 -26.58 -9.21 -7.99
N ARG A 437 -26.46 -7.91 -7.71
CA ARG A 437 -25.25 -7.13 -8.02
C ARG A 437 -24.10 -7.37 -7.03
N TYR A 438 -24.44 -7.71 -5.81
CA TYR A 438 -23.50 -7.95 -4.74
C TYR A 438 -23.77 -9.27 -4.03
N VAL A 439 -22.69 -9.96 -3.66
CA VAL A 439 -22.74 -11.22 -2.92
C VAL A 439 -21.83 -11.10 -1.71
N PRO A 440 -22.38 -11.15 -0.50
CA PRO A 440 -21.56 -11.30 0.69
C PRO A 440 -20.81 -12.64 0.66
N ALA A 441 -19.50 -12.61 0.94
CA ALA A 441 -18.70 -13.83 0.98
C ALA A 441 -19.21 -14.83 2.04
N SER A 442 -19.78 -14.34 3.14
CA SER A 442 -20.43 -15.15 4.16
C SER A 442 -21.67 -15.90 3.66
N THR A 443 -22.50 -15.24 2.85
CA THR A 443 -23.70 -15.87 2.26
C THR A 443 -23.31 -16.95 1.27
N MET A 444 -22.35 -16.66 0.39
CA MET A 444 -21.83 -17.62 -0.58
C MET A 444 -21.22 -18.85 0.13
N ARG A 445 -20.40 -18.63 1.17
CA ARG A 445 -19.81 -19.74 1.95
C ARG A 445 -20.86 -20.62 2.63
N ARG A 446 -21.93 -20.03 3.16
CA ARG A 446 -23.03 -20.79 3.78
C ARG A 446 -23.74 -21.68 2.76
N GLU A 447 -24.09 -21.13 1.60
CA GLU A 447 -24.75 -21.91 0.54
C GLU A 447 -23.82 -22.99 -0.02
N ILE A 448 -22.53 -22.72 -0.19
CA ILE A 448 -21.52 -23.72 -0.56
C ILE A 448 -21.45 -24.86 0.48
N ALA A 449 -21.50 -24.52 1.77
CA ALA A 449 -21.51 -25.52 2.83
C ALA A 449 -22.79 -26.39 2.80
N GLU A 450 -23.96 -25.84 2.47
CA GLU A 450 -25.21 -26.55 2.32
C GLU A 450 -25.18 -27.53 1.13
N VAL A 451 -24.58 -27.16 0.01
CA VAL A 451 -24.39 -28.01 -1.18
C VAL A 451 -23.31 -29.06 -0.98
N GLY A 452 -22.35 -28.78 -0.11
CA GLY A 452 -21.17 -29.60 0.13
C GLY A 452 -19.95 -29.11 -0.68
N PHE A 453 -18.88 -28.79 0.03
CA PHE A 453 -17.69 -28.10 -0.50
C PHE A 453 -17.00 -28.88 -1.64
N ARG A 454 -16.94 -30.21 -1.55
CA ARG A 454 -16.32 -31.04 -2.59
C ARG A 454 -17.14 -31.03 -3.89
N ARG A 455 -18.46 -31.14 -3.77
CA ARG A 455 -19.36 -31.12 -4.92
C ARG A 455 -19.34 -29.77 -5.63
N HIS A 456 -19.46 -28.68 -4.87
CA HIS A 456 -19.37 -27.33 -5.40
C HIS A 456 -18.05 -27.08 -6.16
N ARG A 457 -16.93 -27.52 -5.59
CA ARG A 457 -15.64 -27.37 -6.27
C ARG A 457 -15.52 -28.20 -7.55
N ALA A 458 -16.05 -29.41 -7.58
CA ALA A 458 -16.07 -30.22 -8.79
C ALA A 458 -16.90 -29.55 -9.91
N GLU A 459 -18.09 -29.05 -9.56
CA GLU A 459 -18.96 -28.32 -10.49
C GLU A 459 -18.30 -27.04 -11.03
N MET A 460 -17.59 -26.28 -10.16
CA MET A 460 -16.84 -25.10 -10.59
C MET A 460 -15.65 -25.45 -11.49
N PHE A 461 -14.94 -26.54 -11.19
CA PHE A 461 -13.83 -26.99 -12.00
C PHE A 461 -14.28 -27.41 -13.40
N ASP A 462 -15.37 -28.18 -13.50
CA ASP A 462 -15.98 -28.56 -14.77
C ASP A 462 -16.43 -27.33 -15.58
N PHE A 463 -16.98 -26.32 -14.90
CA PHE A 463 -17.39 -25.09 -15.55
C PHE A 463 -16.15 -24.32 -16.09
N ILE A 464 -15.10 -24.19 -15.29
CA ILE A 464 -13.87 -23.48 -15.68
C ILE A 464 -13.19 -24.16 -16.87
N GLN A 465 -13.19 -25.49 -16.93
CA GLN A 465 -12.61 -26.23 -18.06
C GLN A 465 -13.37 -25.99 -19.38
N LYS A 466 -14.67 -25.70 -19.32
CA LYS A 466 -15.47 -25.35 -20.48
C LYS A 466 -15.27 -23.92 -20.97
N LEU A 467 -14.69 -23.04 -20.15
CA LEU A 467 -14.44 -21.66 -20.54
C LEU A 467 -13.28 -21.58 -21.55
N PRO A 468 -13.45 -20.92 -22.71
CA PRO A 468 -12.38 -20.75 -23.67
C PRO A 468 -11.20 -19.95 -23.11
N SER A 469 -10.02 -20.06 -23.73
CA SER A 469 -8.88 -19.20 -23.41
C SER A 469 -9.22 -17.75 -23.65
N THR A 470 -8.70 -16.87 -22.78
CA THR A 470 -8.92 -15.41 -22.83
C THR A 470 -7.98 -14.66 -23.79
N ASN A 471 -7.18 -15.40 -24.59
CA ASN A 471 -6.30 -14.81 -25.62
C ASN A 471 -7.06 -14.39 -26.90
N ASP A 472 -8.27 -13.85 -26.77
CA ASP A 472 -9.17 -13.51 -27.87
C ASP A 472 -9.88 -12.17 -27.60
N THR A 473 -10.69 -11.71 -28.54
CA THR A 473 -11.62 -10.61 -28.29
C THR A 473 -12.79 -11.07 -27.44
N LEU A 474 -13.39 -10.17 -26.64
CA LEU A 474 -14.55 -10.51 -25.82
C LEU A 474 -15.74 -10.98 -26.68
N SER A 475 -15.94 -10.39 -27.85
CA SER A 475 -17.00 -10.79 -28.79
C SER A 475 -16.83 -12.24 -29.22
N ASN A 476 -15.66 -12.64 -29.68
CA ASN A 476 -15.36 -14.01 -30.10
C ASN A 476 -15.48 -14.99 -28.92
N TRP A 477 -15.00 -14.60 -27.75
CA TRP A 477 -15.04 -15.40 -26.54
C TRP A 477 -16.50 -15.69 -26.12
N ILE A 478 -17.37 -14.68 -26.14
CA ILE A 478 -18.83 -14.85 -25.86
C ILE A 478 -19.51 -15.72 -26.93
N THR A 479 -19.17 -15.53 -28.20
CA THR A 479 -19.72 -16.35 -29.29
C THR A 479 -19.38 -17.84 -29.11
N LYS A 480 -18.14 -18.15 -28.74
CA LYS A 480 -17.72 -19.54 -28.43
C LYS A 480 -18.51 -20.12 -27.27
N LEU A 481 -18.76 -19.35 -26.21
CA LEU A 481 -19.58 -19.81 -25.07
C LEU A 481 -21.02 -20.08 -25.48
N GLN A 482 -21.62 -19.22 -26.29
CA GLN A 482 -22.98 -19.42 -26.80
C GLN A 482 -23.09 -20.69 -27.64
N GLN A 483 -22.10 -21.00 -28.48
CA GLN A 483 -22.02 -22.27 -29.21
C GLN A 483 -21.93 -23.50 -28.30
N MET A 484 -21.40 -23.35 -27.10
CA MET A 484 -21.31 -24.39 -26.07
C MET A 484 -22.53 -24.42 -25.14
N GLY A 485 -23.59 -23.63 -25.44
CA GLY A 485 -24.81 -23.57 -24.64
C GLY A 485 -24.69 -22.71 -23.36
N ILE A 486 -23.59 -21.94 -23.19
CA ILE A 486 -23.40 -21.05 -22.04
C ILE A 486 -23.79 -19.63 -22.45
N ASN A 487 -24.93 -19.17 -21.98
CA ASN A 487 -25.48 -17.85 -22.36
C ASN A 487 -25.02 -16.76 -21.39
N LEU A 488 -23.91 -16.10 -21.74
CA LEU A 488 -23.44 -14.85 -21.11
C LEU A 488 -23.68 -13.68 -22.08
N THR A 489 -24.19 -12.58 -21.57
CA THR A 489 -24.55 -11.42 -22.40
C THR A 489 -23.67 -10.21 -22.12
N VAL A 490 -23.21 -9.57 -23.19
CA VAL A 490 -22.43 -8.32 -23.18
C VAL A 490 -22.97 -7.39 -24.26
N ASP A 491 -22.59 -6.13 -24.20
CA ASP A 491 -22.85 -5.16 -25.30
C ASP A 491 -21.94 -5.50 -26.48
N LEU A 492 -22.49 -6.24 -27.46
CA LEU A 492 -21.73 -6.71 -28.62
C LEU A 492 -21.18 -5.57 -29.47
N GLY A 493 -21.84 -4.40 -29.48
CA GLY A 493 -21.33 -3.22 -30.16
C GLY A 493 -20.00 -2.67 -29.58
N LYS A 494 -19.71 -3.04 -28.33
CA LYS A 494 -18.50 -2.63 -27.59
C LYS A 494 -17.58 -3.81 -27.25
N ALA A 495 -17.95 -5.02 -27.60
CA ALA A 495 -17.24 -6.24 -27.22
C ALA A 495 -16.08 -6.63 -28.16
N ASN A 496 -15.89 -5.90 -29.26
CA ASN A 496 -14.79 -6.18 -30.20
C ASN A 496 -13.45 -5.61 -29.68
N VAL A 497 -13.12 -5.98 -28.43
CA VAL A 497 -11.88 -5.58 -27.74
C VAL A 497 -11.21 -6.83 -27.20
N ARG A 498 -9.88 -6.87 -27.18
CA ARG A 498 -9.14 -7.99 -26.56
C ARG A 498 -9.43 -8.06 -25.08
N ILE A 499 -9.70 -9.27 -24.55
CA ILE A 499 -10.00 -9.48 -23.13
C ILE A 499 -8.87 -8.97 -22.26
N GLU A 500 -7.63 -9.20 -22.67
CA GLU A 500 -6.46 -8.69 -21.97
C GLU A 500 -6.52 -7.17 -21.75
N SER A 501 -6.96 -6.40 -22.74
CA SER A 501 -7.05 -4.92 -22.64
C SER A 501 -8.15 -4.47 -21.66
N LEU A 502 -9.18 -5.28 -21.40
CA LEU A 502 -10.24 -4.98 -20.44
C LEU A 502 -9.79 -5.10 -18.97
N PHE A 503 -8.78 -5.93 -18.71
CA PHE A 503 -8.32 -6.26 -17.37
C PHE A 503 -6.87 -5.86 -17.10
N ARG A 504 -6.16 -5.37 -18.10
CA ARG A 504 -4.94 -4.63 -17.85
C ARG A 504 -5.32 -3.43 -16.99
N THR A 505 -4.92 -3.46 -15.72
CA THR A 505 -5.02 -2.28 -14.87
C THR A 505 -4.28 -1.14 -15.56
N VAL A 506 -4.80 0.07 -15.46
CA VAL A 506 -4.24 1.32 -16.01
C VAL A 506 -2.72 1.45 -15.77
N ASN A 507 -2.22 0.89 -14.68
CA ASN A 507 -0.79 0.75 -14.41
C ASN A 507 -0.01 -0.14 -15.39
N HIS A 508 -0.66 -1.05 -16.15
CA HIS A 508 0.03 -1.92 -17.11
C HIS A 508 0.11 -1.35 -18.53
N GLN A 509 -0.86 -0.54 -18.97
CA GLN A 509 -0.76 0.11 -20.29
C GLN A 509 0.33 1.18 -20.30
N PHE A 510 0.47 1.95 -19.21
CA PHE A 510 1.61 2.82 -19.00
C PHE A 510 2.95 2.07 -18.99
N ARG A 511 2.98 0.91 -18.32
CA ARG A 511 4.19 0.11 -18.24
C ARG A 511 4.66 -0.50 -19.57
N GLN A 512 3.78 -0.63 -20.57
CA GLN A 512 4.16 -1.21 -21.87
C GLN A 512 4.60 -0.15 -22.89
N GLU A 513 4.02 1.05 -22.89
CA GLU A 513 4.41 2.10 -23.86
C GLU A 513 5.54 2.98 -23.33
N ARG A 514 5.57 3.24 -22.02
CA ARG A 514 6.60 4.04 -21.35
C ARG A 514 6.84 3.54 -19.94
N PRO A 515 7.50 2.38 -19.75
CA PRO A 515 7.65 1.71 -18.45
C PRO A 515 8.43 2.55 -17.43
N TYR A 516 9.19 3.51 -17.91
CA TYR A 516 9.97 4.45 -17.09
C TYR A 516 9.12 5.57 -16.44
N LEU A 517 7.89 5.86 -16.91
CA LEU A 517 7.04 6.90 -16.30
C LEU A 517 6.36 6.39 -15.03
N LYS A 518 6.59 7.04 -13.89
CA LYS A 518 6.11 6.60 -12.58
C LYS A 518 5.79 7.80 -11.67
N THR A 519 4.98 7.56 -10.64
CA THR A 519 4.86 8.52 -9.53
C THR A 519 5.97 8.28 -8.48
N ILE A 520 6.36 9.30 -7.71
CA ILE A 520 7.36 9.14 -6.64
C ILE A 520 6.93 8.05 -5.65
N HIS A 521 5.66 7.97 -5.28
CA HIS A 521 5.14 6.93 -4.39
C HIS A 521 5.32 5.51 -4.95
N SER A 522 5.19 5.34 -6.26
CA SER A 522 5.31 4.01 -6.89
C SER A 522 6.74 3.51 -7.00
N VAL A 523 7.75 4.36 -6.83
CA VAL A 523 9.16 3.96 -6.82
C VAL A 523 9.71 3.75 -5.40
N LYS A 524 8.90 3.98 -4.34
CA LYS A 524 9.29 3.60 -2.97
C LYS A 524 9.61 2.10 -2.93
N GLY A 525 10.72 1.73 -2.33
CA GLY A 525 11.22 0.34 -2.30
C GLY A 525 11.99 -0.11 -3.54
N MET A 526 11.93 0.63 -4.67
CA MET A 526 12.69 0.28 -5.88
C MET A 526 14.16 0.72 -5.77
N THR A 527 15.00 0.07 -6.57
CA THR A 527 16.38 0.47 -6.85
C THR A 527 16.54 0.64 -8.35
N LEU A 528 17.09 1.77 -8.79
CA LEU A 528 17.23 2.17 -10.18
C LEU A 528 18.67 2.58 -10.47
N GLU A 529 19.14 2.47 -11.70
CA GLU A 529 20.45 3.01 -12.08
C GLU A 529 20.38 4.55 -12.23
N ALA A 530 19.27 5.06 -12.79
CA ALA A 530 19.09 6.48 -13.05
C ALA A 530 17.66 6.95 -12.72
N ILE A 531 17.52 8.20 -12.31
CA ILE A 531 16.20 8.83 -12.07
C ILE A 531 16.17 10.30 -12.51
N LEU A 532 15.07 10.69 -13.12
CA LEU A 532 14.69 12.09 -13.35
C LEU A 532 13.44 12.39 -12.51
N VAL A 533 13.53 13.38 -11.64
CA VAL A 533 12.44 13.79 -10.74
C VAL A 533 11.85 15.10 -11.21
N PHE A 534 10.58 15.11 -11.58
CA PHE A 534 9.84 16.36 -11.86
C PHE A 534 9.10 16.84 -10.62
N LEU A 535 9.37 18.08 -10.23
CA LEU A 535 8.69 18.80 -9.17
C LEU A 535 7.99 20.03 -9.76
N SER A 536 6.71 20.20 -9.44
CA SER A 536 5.95 21.39 -9.81
C SER A 536 6.23 22.54 -8.83
N LYS A 537 5.81 23.76 -9.19
CA LYS A 537 5.97 24.96 -8.34
C LYS A 537 5.31 24.77 -6.96
N LYS A 538 4.18 24.06 -6.93
CA LYS A 538 3.34 23.88 -5.76
C LYS A 538 3.41 22.44 -5.28
N ALA A 539 3.91 22.23 -4.06
CA ALA A 539 3.55 21.08 -3.25
C ALA A 539 2.04 21.12 -2.94
N VAL A 540 1.48 20.09 -2.32
CA VAL A 540 0.02 19.98 -2.12
C VAL A 540 -0.62 21.24 -1.53
N HIS A 541 0.02 21.87 -0.54
CA HIS A 541 -0.53 23.03 0.19
C HIS A 541 0.37 24.28 0.15
N THR A 542 1.65 24.13 -0.19
CA THR A 542 2.65 25.21 -0.10
C THR A 542 3.61 25.11 -1.28
N ASN A 543 4.17 26.24 -1.75
CA ASN A 543 5.20 26.22 -2.78
C ASN A 543 6.51 25.67 -2.24
N TYR A 544 7.25 24.89 -3.03
CA TYR A 544 8.57 24.36 -2.65
C TYR A 544 9.54 25.46 -2.27
N ALA A 545 9.58 26.59 -3.00
CA ALA A 545 10.41 27.74 -2.65
C ALA A 545 10.13 28.25 -1.22
N THR A 546 8.87 28.26 -0.78
CA THR A 546 8.51 28.66 0.59
C THR A 546 9.03 27.64 1.61
N ILE A 547 8.99 26.35 1.29
CA ILE A 547 9.50 25.26 2.17
C ILE A 547 11.02 25.40 2.30
N LEU A 548 11.72 25.51 1.19
CA LEU A 548 13.20 25.56 1.15
C LEU A 548 13.78 26.82 1.81
N ASN A 549 13.11 27.96 1.66
CA ASN A 549 13.54 29.23 2.24
C ASN A 549 13.22 29.38 3.74
N ASN A 550 12.50 28.43 4.34
CA ASN A 550 12.14 28.47 5.76
C ASN A 550 12.51 27.16 6.49
N PRO A 551 13.80 26.80 6.55
CA PRO A 551 14.23 25.52 7.13
C PRO A 551 13.92 25.39 8.63
N ALA A 552 13.80 26.50 9.35
CA ALA A 552 13.37 26.50 10.75
C ALA A 552 11.92 26.08 10.95
N LYS A 553 11.06 26.26 9.94
CA LYS A 553 9.65 25.89 9.97
C LYS A 553 9.38 24.54 9.31
N TYR A 554 10.16 24.22 8.29
CA TYR A 554 9.95 23.04 7.46
C TYR A 554 11.25 22.19 7.45
N SER A 555 11.28 21.17 8.28
CA SER A 555 12.32 20.14 8.31
C SER A 555 11.75 18.82 7.74
N VAL A 556 12.62 17.86 7.48
CA VAL A 556 12.18 16.51 7.07
C VAL A 556 11.30 15.85 8.14
N ASP A 557 11.56 16.13 9.41
CA ASP A 557 10.80 15.55 10.52
C ASP A 557 9.33 15.99 10.51
N ASN A 558 9.04 17.21 10.07
CA ASN A 558 7.69 17.80 10.13
C ASN A 558 7.04 18.08 8.76
N ASN A 559 7.70 17.66 7.66
CA ASN A 559 7.20 17.96 6.31
C ASN A 559 7.27 16.75 5.37
N GLU A 560 6.12 16.14 5.10
CA GLU A 560 6.00 15.00 4.19
C GLU A 560 6.52 15.30 2.77
N GLU A 561 6.38 16.53 2.27
CA GLU A 561 6.84 16.87 0.91
C GLU A 561 8.37 16.80 0.79
N LEU A 562 9.12 17.16 1.85
CA LEU A 562 10.58 16.98 1.86
C LEU A 562 10.96 15.50 1.88
N ARG A 563 10.22 14.66 2.63
CA ARG A 563 10.43 13.21 2.61
C ARG A 563 10.11 12.59 1.26
N ILE A 564 9.11 13.10 0.55
CA ILE A 564 8.79 12.65 -0.81
C ILE A 564 9.93 12.96 -1.77
N VAL A 565 10.53 14.15 -1.69
CA VAL A 565 11.73 14.49 -2.47
C VAL A 565 12.90 13.58 -2.08
N TYR A 566 13.14 13.39 -0.79
CA TYR A 566 14.16 12.48 -0.29
C TYR A 566 14.01 11.05 -0.80
N VAL A 567 12.80 10.49 -0.76
CA VAL A 567 12.52 9.17 -1.32
C VAL A 567 12.91 9.11 -2.80
N ALA A 568 12.53 10.11 -3.60
CA ALA A 568 12.89 10.13 -5.02
C ALA A 568 14.41 10.20 -5.25
N CYS A 569 15.10 11.10 -4.53
CA CYS A 569 16.54 11.30 -4.66
C CYS A 569 17.38 10.11 -4.20
N THR A 570 16.85 9.24 -3.35
CA THR A 570 17.56 8.07 -2.81
C THR A 570 17.28 6.76 -3.56
N ARG A 571 16.56 6.80 -4.70
CA ARG A 571 16.30 5.61 -5.53
C ARG A 571 17.43 5.26 -6.49
N PRO A 572 18.15 6.24 -7.12
CA PRO A 572 19.13 5.91 -8.12
C PRO A 572 20.47 5.48 -7.50
N LYS A 573 21.21 4.67 -8.28
CA LYS A 573 22.60 4.33 -7.95
C LYS A 573 23.57 5.35 -8.48
N LYS A 574 23.42 5.79 -9.75
CA LYS A 574 24.42 6.54 -10.49
C LYS A 574 23.96 7.94 -10.91
N LEU A 575 22.83 8.05 -11.60
CA LEU A 575 22.40 9.31 -12.21
C LEU A 575 21.12 9.86 -11.56
N LEU A 576 21.19 11.11 -11.09
CA LEU A 576 20.07 11.83 -10.51
C LEU A 576 19.90 13.21 -11.19
N TRP A 577 18.76 13.41 -11.83
CA TRP A 577 18.34 14.72 -12.31
C TRP A 577 17.09 15.17 -11.56
N ILE A 578 17.06 16.45 -11.17
CA ILE A 578 15.91 17.09 -10.53
C ILE A 578 15.45 18.23 -11.44
N ALA A 579 14.27 18.10 -12.03
CA ALA A 579 13.66 19.12 -12.87
C ALA A 579 12.65 19.93 -12.04
N VAL A 580 12.89 21.23 -11.93
CA VAL A 580 12.09 22.18 -11.15
C VAL A 580 11.61 23.33 -12.06
N PRO A 581 10.57 24.10 -11.67
CA PRO A 581 10.20 25.32 -12.40
C PRO A 581 11.40 26.25 -12.57
N SER A 582 11.54 26.82 -13.76
CA SER A 582 12.68 27.68 -14.11
C SER A 582 12.86 28.87 -13.15
N ASP A 583 11.75 29.41 -12.62
CA ASP A 583 11.76 30.50 -11.64
C ASP A 583 12.34 30.08 -10.27
N ASP A 584 12.33 28.80 -9.96
CA ASP A 584 12.73 28.27 -8.64
C ASP A 584 14.14 27.64 -8.65
N ILE A 585 14.83 27.62 -9.78
CA ILE A 585 16.16 26.97 -9.94
C ILE A 585 17.16 27.44 -8.89
N ASP A 586 17.27 28.76 -8.69
CA ASP A 586 18.27 29.32 -7.77
C ASP A 586 17.95 28.95 -6.31
N CYS A 587 16.66 28.88 -5.96
CA CYS A 587 16.24 28.42 -4.64
C CYS A 587 16.70 26.96 -4.38
N TRP A 588 16.53 26.09 -5.38
CA TRP A 588 16.95 24.70 -5.29
C TRP A 588 18.47 24.54 -5.30
N ARG A 589 19.19 25.29 -6.13
CA ARG A 589 20.66 25.29 -6.13
C ARG A 589 21.23 25.72 -4.81
N ASN A 590 20.73 26.82 -4.24
CA ASN A 590 21.20 27.32 -2.93
C ASN A 590 20.92 26.34 -1.78
N LYS A 591 19.93 25.44 -1.94
CA LYS A 591 19.65 24.40 -0.93
C LYS A 591 20.55 23.18 -1.09
N LEU A 592 20.96 22.81 -2.30
CA LEU A 592 21.56 21.51 -2.61
C LEU A 592 23.05 21.59 -2.93
N PHE A 593 23.58 22.77 -3.22
CA PHE A 593 24.97 23.04 -3.54
C PHE A 593 25.46 24.29 -2.80
#